data_3de0d654ea2d681c40f29498e3a38272
#
_entry.id   3de0d654ea2d681c40f29498e3a38272
#
_cell.length_a   1.000
_cell.length_b   1.000
_cell.length_c   1.000
_cell.angle_alpha   90.00
_cell.angle_beta   90.00
_cell.angle_gamma   90.00
#
_symmetry.space_group_name_H-M   'P 1'
#
loop_
_entity.id
_entity.type
_entity.pdbx_description
1 polymer ?
#
loop_
_entity_poly.entity_id
_entity_poly.type
_entity_poly.pdbx_seq_one_letter_code
_entity_poly.pdbx_strand_id
1 'polypeptide(L)'
;PISGNIYVKGRKISDFTSKEYAKTMSVVLTEKIKTEMMTCRDVVAMGRYPYTNYFGRLTKEDEVIVNESLKKVSALDIAENDFSQISDGQRQRIMLARAICQKPEVIVLDEPTSFLDIRHKIELLDILQEMAVKDNVAVIVSLHEIELAAKIADYVMCVGADGKIEFGRPEKIFTDDRISSLYGLIHGTYNCMYGSTELKKPEGT
;
A
#
# COMPACT_ATOMS: atom_id res chain seq x y z
N PRO A 1 10.10 -1.68 16.46
CA PRO A 1 9.78 -0.32 16.95
C PRO A 1 10.97 0.26 17.71
N ILE A 2 11.14 1.59 17.67
CA ILE A 2 12.16 2.29 18.47
C ILE A 2 11.80 2.16 19.95
N SER A 3 10.48 2.19 20.26
CA SER A 3 9.94 1.95 21.60
C SER A 3 8.52 1.39 21.48
N GLY A 4 7.98 0.86 22.58
CA GLY A 4 6.64 0.29 22.62
C GLY A 4 6.54 -1.14 22.07
N ASN A 5 5.32 -1.63 21.89
CA ASN A 5 5.02 -2.98 21.43
C ASN A 5 4.00 -2.92 20.28
N ILE A 6 4.15 -3.82 19.32
CA ILE A 6 3.21 -4.02 18.23
C ILE A 6 2.59 -5.42 18.43
N TYR A 7 1.28 -5.50 18.25
CA TYR A 7 0.54 -6.75 18.37
C TYR A 7 -0.22 -7.02 17.07
N VAL A 8 -0.17 -8.26 16.60
CA VAL A 8 -0.98 -8.75 15.49
C VAL A 8 -1.82 -9.89 16.01
N LYS A 9 -3.16 -9.76 15.92
CA LYS A 9 -4.11 -10.74 16.51
C LYS A 9 -3.85 -11.06 17.99
N GLY A 10 -3.50 -10.05 18.78
CA GLY A 10 -3.22 -10.20 20.21
C GLY A 10 -1.87 -10.82 20.55
N ARG A 11 -1.06 -11.26 19.56
CA ARG A 11 0.30 -11.78 19.77
C ARG A 11 1.32 -10.69 19.47
N LYS A 12 2.30 -10.54 20.35
CA LYS A 12 3.37 -9.55 20.17
C LYS A 12 4.24 -9.90 18.98
N ILE A 13 4.59 -8.91 18.14
CA ILE A 13 5.33 -9.13 16.91
C ILE A 13 6.72 -9.76 17.13
N SER A 14 7.34 -9.47 18.29
CA SER A 14 8.62 -10.08 18.69
C SER A 14 8.56 -11.58 18.97
N ASP A 15 7.36 -12.12 19.15
CA ASP A 15 7.14 -13.53 19.51
C ASP A 15 6.90 -14.41 18.27
N PHE A 16 6.86 -13.77 17.09
CA PHE A 16 6.80 -14.50 15.82
C PHE A 16 8.17 -14.96 15.39
N THR A 17 8.29 -16.18 14.90
CA THR A 17 9.44 -16.58 14.10
C THR A 17 9.44 -15.81 12.77
N SER A 18 10.61 -15.66 12.14
CA SER A 18 10.72 -14.99 10.84
C SER A 18 9.78 -15.60 9.79
N LYS A 19 9.58 -16.90 9.82
CA LYS A 19 8.71 -17.63 8.89
C LYS A 19 7.23 -17.36 9.18
N GLU A 20 6.81 -17.35 10.43
CA GLU A 20 5.44 -16.98 10.84
C GLU A 20 5.16 -15.53 10.47
N TYR A 21 6.08 -14.62 10.81
CA TYR A 21 5.96 -13.21 10.46
C TYR A 21 5.77 -13.01 8.97
N ALA A 22 6.62 -13.64 8.14
CA ALA A 22 6.55 -13.56 6.70
C ALA A 22 5.28 -14.21 6.10
N LYS A 23 4.57 -15.09 6.82
CA LYS A 23 3.27 -15.61 6.41
C LYS A 23 2.11 -14.71 6.84
N THR A 24 2.29 -13.96 7.92
CA THR A 24 1.24 -13.15 8.51
C THR A 24 1.20 -11.75 7.92
N MET A 25 2.36 -11.15 7.64
CA MET A 25 2.46 -9.76 7.21
C MET A 25 3.27 -9.62 5.93
N SER A 26 2.76 -8.81 5.01
CA SER A 26 3.46 -8.36 3.82
C SER A 26 3.67 -6.85 3.85
N VAL A 27 4.81 -6.41 3.32
CA VAL A 27 5.17 -4.99 3.27
C VAL A 27 5.58 -4.61 1.85
N VAL A 28 5.03 -3.52 1.36
CA VAL A 28 5.41 -2.88 0.10
C VAL A 28 5.98 -1.51 0.44
N LEU A 29 7.28 -1.33 0.19
CA LEU A 29 7.99 -0.08 0.41
C LEU A 29 8.18 0.66 -0.92
N THR A 30 8.35 1.97 -0.82
CA THR A 30 8.62 2.85 -1.98
C THR A 30 10.02 2.64 -2.55
N GLU A 31 10.93 2.01 -1.80
CA GLU A 31 12.31 1.77 -2.23
C GLU A 31 12.39 0.87 -3.47
N LYS A 32 13.22 1.28 -4.41
CA LYS A 32 13.47 0.50 -5.63
C LYS A 32 14.31 -0.73 -5.31
N ILE A 33 13.72 -1.90 -5.42
CA ILE A 33 14.47 -3.16 -5.35
C ILE A 33 15.30 -3.28 -6.64
N LYS A 34 16.62 -3.35 -6.49
CA LYS A 34 17.52 -3.66 -7.60
C LYS A 34 17.58 -5.19 -7.73
N THR A 35 16.98 -5.70 -8.78
CA THR A 35 17.10 -7.12 -9.15
C THR A 35 17.77 -7.18 -10.50
N GLU A 36 18.78 -8.03 -10.64
CA GLU A 36 19.40 -8.31 -11.92
C GLU A 36 18.90 -9.66 -12.43
N MET A 37 18.59 -9.72 -13.74
CA MET A 37 18.19 -10.97 -14.44
C MET A 37 16.96 -11.69 -13.85
N MET A 38 15.99 -10.93 -13.29
CA MET A 38 14.73 -11.51 -12.81
C MET A 38 13.55 -11.04 -13.66
N THR A 39 12.69 -11.96 -14.02
CA THR A 39 11.40 -11.62 -14.63
C THR A 39 10.43 -11.04 -13.59
N CYS A 40 9.40 -10.35 -14.06
CA CYS A 40 8.31 -9.90 -13.18
C CYS A 40 7.65 -11.08 -12.46
N ARG A 41 7.51 -12.22 -13.14
CA ARG A 41 7.02 -13.47 -12.55
C ARG A 41 7.89 -13.95 -11.40
N ASP A 42 9.21 -13.93 -11.57
CA ASP A 42 10.15 -14.35 -10.52
C ASP A 42 10.01 -13.47 -9.27
N VAL A 43 9.86 -12.14 -9.47
CA VAL A 43 9.65 -11.21 -8.37
C VAL A 43 8.34 -11.51 -7.63
N VAL A 44 7.25 -11.78 -8.33
CA VAL A 44 5.97 -12.16 -7.70
C VAL A 44 6.10 -13.50 -6.97
N ALA A 45 6.79 -14.47 -7.56
CA ALA A 45 7.02 -15.79 -6.99
C ALA A 45 7.80 -15.76 -5.66
N MET A 46 8.62 -14.73 -5.42
CA MET A 46 9.26 -14.50 -4.10
C MET A 46 8.24 -14.40 -2.96
N GLY A 47 7.01 -13.95 -3.23
CA GLY A 47 5.92 -13.95 -2.24
C GLY A 47 5.60 -15.34 -1.69
N ARG A 48 5.99 -16.41 -2.39
CA ARG A 48 5.78 -17.80 -1.96
C ARG A 48 6.91 -18.36 -1.12
N TYR A 49 8.07 -17.69 -1.00
CA TYR A 49 9.23 -18.20 -0.23
C TYR A 49 8.90 -18.63 1.21
N PRO A 50 8.04 -17.96 1.97
CA PRO A 50 7.65 -18.42 3.31
C PRO A 50 6.98 -19.80 3.33
N TYR A 51 6.49 -20.27 2.19
CA TYR A 51 5.76 -21.55 2.02
C TYR A 51 6.62 -22.66 1.41
N THR A 52 7.75 -22.29 0.79
CA THR A 52 8.64 -23.26 0.16
C THR A 52 9.40 -24.10 1.17
N ASN A 53 9.92 -25.23 0.68
CA ASN A 53 10.85 -26.09 1.44
C ASN A 53 12.27 -25.48 1.45
N TYR A 54 13.22 -26.22 2.03
CA TYR A 54 14.63 -25.84 2.12
C TYR A 54 15.30 -25.52 0.75
N PHE A 55 14.81 -26.13 -0.32
CA PHE A 55 15.34 -25.91 -1.67
C PHE A 55 14.67 -24.73 -2.42
N GLY A 56 13.73 -24.03 -1.81
CA GLY A 56 13.04 -22.89 -2.41
C GLY A 56 12.15 -23.25 -3.62
N ARG A 57 11.82 -24.53 -3.82
CA ARG A 57 11.03 -24.98 -4.97
C ARG A 57 9.56 -24.63 -4.79
N LEU A 58 8.99 -24.03 -5.82
CA LEU A 58 7.55 -23.77 -5.93
C LEU A 58 6.82 -25.07 -6.25
N THR A 59 5.65 -25.22 -5.68
CA THR A 59 4.68 -26.26 -6.04
C THR A 59 3.79 -25.78 -7.20
N LYS A 60 3.03 -26.71 -7.81
CA LYS A 60 2.02 -26.32 -8.82
C LYS A 60 0.96 -25.37 -8.26
N GLU A 61 0.60 -25.53 -6.98
CA GLU A 61 -0.32 -24.63 -6.30
C GLU A 61 0.27 -23.23 -6.14
N ASP A 62 1.58 -23.12 -5.83
CA ASP A 62 2.27 -21.83 -5.77
C ASP A 62 2.28 -21.13 -7.14
N GLU A 63 2.49 -21.87 -8.23
CA GLU A 63 2.44 -21.33 -9.59
C GLU A 63 1.05 -20.78 -9.95
N VAL A 64 -0.02 -21.46 -9.53
CA VAL A 64 -1.39 -20.97 -9.69
C VAL A 64 -1.56 -19.65 -8.94
N ILE A 65 -1.11 -19.58 -7.67
CA ILE A 65 -1.20 -18.37 -6.85
C ILE A 65 -0.41 -17.20 -7.48
N VAL A 66 0.78 -17.47 -8.04
CA VAL A 66 1.57 -16.46 -8.76
C VAL A 66 0.77 -15.90 -9.95
N ASN A 67 0.18 -16.79 -10.77
CA ASN A 67 -0.62 -16.36 -11.92
C ASN A 67 -1.87 -15.56 -11.52
N GLU A 68 -2.58 -15.99 -10.48
CA GLU A 68 -3.75 -15.27 -9.95
C GLU A 68 -3.36 -13.88 -9.43
N SER A 69 -2.20 -13.78 -8.74
CA SER A 69 -1.70 -12.52 -8.22
C SER A 69 -1.33 -11.54 -9.34
N LEU A 70 -0.66 -12.02 -10.40
CA LEU A 70 -0.37 -11.23 -11.59
C LEU A 70 -1.65 -10.77 -12.30
N LYS A 71 -2.64 -11.67 -12.42
CA LYS A 71 -3.94 -11.33 -13.01
C LYS A 71 -4.68 -10.26 -12.21
N LYS A 72 -4.67 -10.36 -10.87
CA LYS A 72 -5.36 -9.42 -9.98
C LYS A 72 -4.87 -7.98 -10.16
N VAL A 73 -3.59 -7.79 -10.51
CA VAL A 73 -3.00 -6.46 -10.78
C VAL A 73 -2.88 -6.13 -12.27
N SER A 74 -3.54 -6.90 -13.16
CA SER A 74 -3.51 -6.70 -14.61
C SER A 74 -2.07 -6.63 -15.16
N ALA A 75 -1.21 -7.60 -14.78
CA ALA A 75 0.21 -7.63 -15.14
C ALA A 75 0.66 -8.97 -15.77
N LEU A 76 -0.28 -9.79 -16.26
CA LEU A 76 0.07 -11.06 -16.94
C LEU A 76 0.84 -10.84 -18.24
N ASP A 77 0.52 -9.78 -18.97
CA ASP A 77 1.14 -9.40 -20.24
C ASP A 77 2.63 -9.05 -20.12
N ILE A 78 3.06 -8.62 -18.94
CA ILE A 78 4.45 -8.26 -18.64
C ILE A 78 5.16 -9.29 -17.73
N ALA A 79 4.53 -10.42 -17.45
CA ALA A 79 5.05 -11.39 -16.49
C ALA A 79 6.46 -11.89 -16.82
N GLU A 80 6.76 -12.08 -18.10
CA GLU A 80 8.06 -12.58 -18.57
C GLU A 80 9.07 -11.44 -18.89
N ASN A 81 8.68 -10.17 -18.70
CA ASN A 81 9.59 -9.07 -18.92
C ASN A 81 10.61 -8.97 -17.81
N ASP A 82 11.79 -8.45 -18.13
CA ASP A 82 12.82 -8.11 -17.14
C ASP A 82 12.30 -7.02 -16.20
N PHE A 83 12.26 -7.33 -14.90
CA PHE A 83 11.78 -6.42 -13.87
C PHE A 83 12.56 -5.10 -13.81
N SER A 84 13.84 -5.12 -14.21
CA SER A 84 14.67 -3.91 -14.23
C SER A 84 14.28 -2.92 -15.35
N GLN A 85 13.59 -3.41 -16.41
CA GLN A 85 13.30 -2.65 -17.63
C GLN A 85 11.85 -2.14 -17.72
N ILE A 86 11.00 -2.46 -16.75
CA ILE A 86 9.60 -2.00 -16.74
C ILE A 86 9.47 -0.59 -16.15
N SER A 87 8.35 0.10 -16.47
CA SER A 87 8.04 1.42 -15.93
C SER A 87 7.79 1.40 -14.42
N ASP A 88 7.91 2.56 -13.74
CA ASP A 88 7.67 2.64 -12.30
C ASP A 88 6.23 2.23 -11.93
N GLY A 89 5.22 2.59 -12.73
CA GLY A 89 3.84 2.14 -12.50
C GLY A 89 3.65 0.62 -12.68
N GLN A 90 4.31 0.01 -13.68
CA GLN A 90 4.34 -1.44 -13.83
C GLN A 90 5.04 -2.10 -12.65
N ARG A 91 6.18 -1.52 -12.21
CA ARG A 91 6.92 -1.98 -11.03
C ARG A 91 6.05 -2.00 -9.78
N GLN A 92 5.29 -0.94 -9.54
CA GLN A 92 4.39 -0.85 -8.41
C GLN A 92 3.33 -1.97 -8.42
N ARG A 93 2.74 -2.25 -9.61
CA ARG A 93 1.79 -3.37 -9.77
C ARG A 93 2.44 -4.73 -9.49
N ILE A 94 3.67 -4.96 -9.95
CA ILE A 94 4.41 -6.21 -9.68
C ILE A 94 4.73 -6.36 -8.18
N MET A 95 5.11 -5.27 -7.51
CA MET A 95 5.36 -5.29 -6.06
C MET A 95 4.09 -5.57 -5.26
N LEU A 96 2.94 -5.01 -5.68
CA LEU A 96 1.64 -5.34 -5.11
C LEU A 96 1.29 -6.81 -5.36
N ALA A 97 1.49 -7.33 -6.58
CA ALA A 97 1.26 -8.74 -6.89
C ALA A 97 2.10 -9.67 -6.01
N ARG A 98 3.37 -9.33 -5.76
CA ARG A 98 4.23 -10.07 -4.84
C ARG A 98 3.64 -10.11 -3.43
N ALA A 99 3.15 -8.98 -2.95
CA ALA A 99 2.55 -8.87 -1.62
C ALA A 99 1.24 -9.69 -1.52
N ILE A 100 0.39 -9.66 -2.56
CA ILE A 100 -0.83 -10.47 -2.67
C ILE A 100 -0.48 -11.96 -2.71
N CYS A 101 0.54 -12.33 -3.49
CA CYS A 101 1.00 -13.70 -3.68
C CYS A 101 1.45 -14.36 -2.35
N GLN A 102 1.90 -13.57 -1.40
CA GLN A 102 2.26 -14.01 -0.06
C GLN A 102 1.03 -14.45 0.76
N LYS A 103 -0.21 -14.10 0.35
CA LYS A 103 -1.47 -14.37 1.08
C LYS A 103 -1.39 -13.92 2.54
N PRO A 104 -1.08 -12.64 2.80
CA PRO A 104 -0.91 -12.13 4.16
C PRO A 104 -2.26 -11.94 4.86
N GLU A 105 -2.23 -11.88 6.19
CA GLU A 105 -3.34 -11.43 7.02
C GLU A 105 -3.34 -9.90 7.21
N VAL A 106 -2.16 -9.31 7.14
CA VAL A 106 -1.94 -7.85 7.21
C VAL A 106 -1.04 -7.42 6.07
N ILE A 107 -1.44 -6.41 5.33
CA ILE A 107 -0.60 -5.77 4.31
C ILE A 107 -0.32 -4.32 4.71
N VAL A 108 0.95 -3.93 4.65
CA VAL A 108 1.40 -2.56 4.89
C VAL A 108 1.99 -2.01 3.60
N LEU A 109 1.48 -0.88 3.14
CA LEU A 109 1.96 -0.24 1.92
C LEU A 109 2.37 1.19 2.23
N ASP A 110 3.60 1.52 1.81
CA ASP A 110 4.14 2.85 1.96
C ASP A 110 4.05 3.60 0.63
N GLU A 111 3.21 4.64 0.59
CA GLU A 111 2.92 5.49 -0.57
C GLU A 111 2.68 4.72 -1.89
N PRO A 112 1.81 3.71 -1.92
CA PRO A 112 1.67 2.84 -3.09
C PRO A 112 1.05 3.55 -4.31
N THR A 113 0.50 4.75 -4.15
CA THR A 113 -0.06 5.57 -5.23
C THR A 113 0.96 6.50 -5.87
N SER A 114 2.16 6.63 -5.30
CA SER A 114 3.23 7.45 -5.88
C SER A 114 3.62 6.94 -7.27
N PHE A 115 3.87 7.87 -8.20
CA PHE A 115 4.23 7.58 -9.60
C PHE A 115 3.15 6.90 -10.45
N LEU A 116 1.92 6.73 -9.94
CA LEU A 116 0.80 6.22 -10.70
C LEU A 116 -0.03 7.37 -11.28
N ASP A 117 -0.55 7.19 -12.49
CA ASP A 117 -1.62 8.03 -13.00
C ASP A 117 -2.96 7.73 -12.28
N ILE A 118 -3.93 8.60 -12.48
CA ILE A 118 -5.22 8.53 -11.75
C ILE A 118 -5.94 7.20 -11.96
N ARG A 119 -5.87 6.62 -13.15
CA ARG A 119 -6.51 5.34 -13.46
C ARG A 119 -5.89 4.21 -12.63
N HIS A 120 -4.57 4.10 -12.66
CA HIS A 120 -3.84 3.06 -11.94
C HIS A 120 -3.93 3.25 -10.41
N LYS A 121 -4.03 4.51 -9.91
CA LYS A 121 -4.33 4.78 -8.49
C LYS A 121 -5.67 4.17 -8.08
N ILE A 122 -6.71 4.43 -8.87
CA ILE A 122 -8.06 3.90 -8.59
C ILE A 122 -8.03 2.37 -8.62
N GLU A 123 -7.47 1.76 -9.68
CA GLU A 123 -7.37 0.30 -9.78
C GLU A 123 -6.64 -0.33 -8.58
N LEU A 124 -5.55 0.29 -8.12
CA LEU A 124 -4.81 -0.18 -6.94
C LEU A 124 -5.66 -0.11 -5.67
N LEU A 125 -6.34 1.02 -5.45
CA LEU A 125 -7.17 1.22 -4.27
C LEU A 125 -8.38 0.27 -4.25
N ASP A 126 -8.98 0.00 -5.40
CA ASP A 126 -10.06 -0.99 -5.57
C ASP A 126 -9.57 -2.40 -5.18
N ILE A 127 -8.36 -2.77 -5.60
CA ILE A 127 -7.75 -4.06 -5.21
C ILE A 127 -7.57 -4.15 -3.70
N LEU A 128 -7.05 -3.07 -3.06
CA LEU A 128 -6.85 -3.04 -1.61
C LEU A 128 -8.17 -3.13 -0.85
N GLN A 129 -9.20 -2.43 -1.32
CA GLN A 129 -10.54 -2.50 -0.75
C GLN A 129 -11.14 -3.90 -0.91
N GLU A 130 -10.98 -4.52 -2.07
CA GLU A 130 -11.40 -5.89 -2.29
C GLU A 130 -10.71 -6.87 -1.34
N MET A 131 -9.41 -6.74 -1.12
CA MET A 131 -8.66 -7.55 -0.17
C MET A 131 -9.19 -7.38 1.26
N ALA A 132 -9.49 -6.14 1.67
CA ALA A 132 -10.03 -5.88 2.99
C ALA A 132 -11.42 -6.51 3.19
N VAL A 133 -12.32 -6.34 2.23
CA VAL A 133 -13.73 -6.76 2.34
C VAL A 133 -13.92 -8.24 2.05
N LYS A 134 -13.32 -8.77 0.96
CA LYS A 134 -13.55 -10.15 0.52
C LYS A 134 -12.57 -11.14 1.12
N ASP A 135 -11.29 -10.75 1.20
CA ASP A 135 -10.22 -11.63 1.66
C ASP A 135 -9.97 -11.49 3.18
N ASN A 136 -10.67 -10.54 3.85
CA ASN A 136 -10.52 -10.23 5.28
C ASN A 136 -9.08 -9.91 5.68
N VAL A 137 -8.36 -9.19 4.82
CA VAL A 137 -6.98 -8.73 5.03
C VAL A 137 -7.01 -7.35 5.69
N ALA A 138 -6.27 -7.17 6.77
CA ALA A 138 -6.08 -5.84 7.36
C ALA A 138 -5.12 -5.03 6.48
N VAL A 139 -5.60 -3.93 5.90
CA VAL A 139 -4.83 -3.05 5.03
C VAL A 139 -4.41 -1.79 5.77
N ILE A 140 -3.10 -1.54 5.82
CA ILE A 140 -2.53 -0.30 6.34
C ILE A 140 -1.79 0.37 5.19
N VAL A 141 -2.17 1.59 4.86
CA VAL A 141 -1.59 2.30 3.72
C VAL A 141 -1.28 3.75 4.08
N SER A 142 -0.08 4.23 3.75
CA SER A 142 0.23 5.67 3.79
C SER A 142 -0.19 6.31 2.47
N LEU A 143 -0.91 7.42 2.56
CA LEU A 143 -1.38 8.18 1.39
C LEU A 143 -1.14 9.66 1.61
N HIS A 144 -0.78 10.38 0.54
CA HIS A 144 -0.70 11.84 0.54
C HIS A 144 -2.02 12.50 0.12
N GLU A 145 -2.85 11.77 -0.64
CA GLU A 145 -4.11 12.29 -1.16
C GLU A 145 -5.25 12.06 -0.15
N ILE A 146 -5.62 13.14 0.57
CA ILE A 146 -6.68 13.11 1.59
C ILE A 146 -8.01 12.63 1.00
N GLU A 147 -8.33 13.06 -0.22
CA GLU A 147 -9.58 12.75 -0.91
C GLU A 147 -9.68 11.23 -1.19
N LEU A 148 -8.56 10.58 -1.52
CA LEU A 148 -8.51 9.14 -1.72
C LEU A 148 -8.64 8.41 -0.38
N ALA A 149 -7.90 8.85 0.64
CA ALA A 149 -7.98 8.27 1.99
C ALA A 149 -9.41 8.39 2.56
N ALA A 150 -10.07 9.53 2.37
CA ALA A 150 -11.45 9.74 2.83
C ALA A 150 -12.46 8.78 2.19
N LYS A 151 -12.21 8.35 0.93
CA LYS A 151 -13.13 7.47 0.20
C LYS A 151 -12.98 6.00 0.55
N ILE A 152 -11.78 5.55 0.91
CA ILE A 152 -11.49 4.12 1.02
C ILE A 152 -11.25 3.65 2.45
N ALA A 153 -10.85 4.54 3.36
CA ALA A 153 -10.42 4.13 4.70
C ALA A 153 -11.61 4.00 5.66
N ASP A 154 -11.64 2.91 6.44
CA ASP A 154 -12.53 2.79 7.60
C ASP A 154 -12.06 3.70 8.74
N TYR A 155 -10.75 3.82 8.91
CA TYR A 155 -10.08 4.64 9.91
C TYR A 155 -8.86 5.33 9.31
N VAL A 156 -8.56 6.51 9.81
CA VAL A 156 -7.37 7.29 9.43
C VAL A 156 -6.56 7.65 10.66
N MET A 157 -5.25 7.69 10.47
CA MET A 157 -4.30 8.17 11.45
C MET A 157 -3.52 9.31 10.81
N CYS A 158 -3.69 10.51 11.35
CA CYS A 158 -2.95 11.69 10.91
C CYS A 158 -1.83 12.00 11.88
N VAL A 159 -0.65 12.30 11.36
CA VAL A 159 0.52 12.69 12.14
C VAL A 159 0.84 14.14 11.81
N GLY A 160 0.63 15.03 12.79
CA GLY A 160 0.91 16.47 12.64
C GLY A 160 2.41 16.77 12.68
N ALA A 161 2.77 17.94 12.16
CA ALA A 161 4.15 18.44 12.18
C ALA A 161 4.70 18.60 13.62
N ASP A 162 3.85 18.79 14.61
CA ASP A 162 4.17 18.85 16.03
C ASP A 162 4.29 17.46 16.70
N GLY A 163 4.17 16.38 15.91
CA GLY A 163 4.22 15.00 16.38
C GLY A 163 2.93 14.50 17.04
N LYS A 164 1.87 15.31 17.06
CA LYS A 164 0.56 14.84 17.53
C LYS A 164 -0.04 13.85 16.55
N ILE A 165 -0.69 12.83 17.11
CA ILE A 165 -1.38 11.81 16.36
C ILE A 165 -2.88 11.93 16.62
N GLU A 166 -3.66 12.02 15.55
CA GLU A 166 -5.11 11.93 15.58
C GLU A 166 -5.54 10.64 14.89
N PHE A 167 -6.45 9.90 15.54
CA PHE A 167 -6.99 8.64 15.01
C PHE A 167 -8.51 8.64 15.09
N GLY A 168 -9.15 8.20 14.01
CA GLY A 168 -10.61 8.11 13.99
C GLY A 168 -11.15 7.80 12.60
N ARG A 169 -12.47 7.90 12.45
CA ARG A 169 -13.13 7.77 11.15
C ARG A 169 -12.84 9.00 10.27
N PRO A 170 -12.73 8.83 8.93
CA PRO A 170 -12.42 9.93 8.02
C PRO A 170 -13.29 11.17 8.24
N GLU A 171 -14.61 11.00 8.40
CA GLU A 171 -15.55 12.10 8.55
C GLU A 171 -15.33 12.96 9.81
N LYS A 172 -14.67 12.35 10.82
CA LYS A 172 -14.35 13.03 12.09
C LYS A 172 -12.99 13.70 12.05
N ILE A 173 -12.06 13.13 11.30
CA ILE A 173 -10.66 13.59 11.24
C ILE A 173 -10.47 14.60 10.10
N PHE A 174 -11.04 14.33 8.91
CA PHE A 174 -10.88 15.19 7.75
C PHE A 174 -11.93 16.32 7.74
N THR A 175 -11.80 17.26 8.67
CA THR A 175 -12.55 18.54 8.67
C THR A 175 -11.62 19.66 8.20
N ASP A 176 -12.21 20.71 7.61
CA ASP A 176 -11.44 21.85 7.08
C ASP A 176 -10.49 22.44 8.13
N ASP A 177 -10.99 22.59 9.36
CA ASP A 177 -10.22 23.11 10.49
C ASP A 177 -9.04 22.24 10.89
N ARG A 178 -9.25 20.92 10.97
CA ARG A 178 -8.21 19.96 11.34
C ARG A 178 -7.16 19.82 10.27
N ILE A 179 -7.56 19.76 9.01
CA ILE A 179 -6.66 19.71 7.87
C ILE A 179 -5.82 20.99 7.81
N SER A 180 -6.43 22.16 7.99
CA SER A 180 -5.71 23.42 8.04
C SER A 180 -4.67 23.43 9.17
N SER A 181 -5.05 22.95 10.36
CA SER A 181 -4.13 22.80 11.50
C SER A 181 -3.00 21.81 11.23
N LEU A 182 -3.32 20.64 10.63
CA LEU A 182 -2.38 19.57 10.34
C LEU A 182 -1.26 20.03 9.40
N TYR A 183 -1.62 20.80 8.38
CA TYR A 183 -0.68 21.33 7.38
C TYR A 183 -0.15 22.73 7.69
N GLY A 184 -0.52 23.32 8.84
CA GLY A 184 -0.11 24.67 9.20
C GLY A 184 -0.67 25.75 8.25
N LEU A 185 -1.83 25.49 7.66
CA LEU A 185 -2.52 26.41 6.75
C LEU A 185 -3.31 27.46 7.52
N ILE A 186 -3.57 28.61 6.88
CA ILE A 186 -4.46 29.62 7.42
C ILE A 186 -5.89 29.05 7.43
N HIS A 187 -6.61 29.26 8.53
CA HIS A 187 -7.98 28.76 8.69
C HIS A 187 -8.87 29.21 7.52
N GLY A 188 -9.60 28.28 6.91
CA GLY A 188 -10.47 28.53 5.76
C GLY A 188 -9.81 28.51 4.39
N THR A 189 -8.49 28.19 4.30
CA THR A 189 -7.79 28.12 3.02
C THR A 189 -7.82 26.74 2.36
N TYR A 190 -8.30 25.74 3.08
CA TYR A 190 -8.47 24.37 2.58
C TYR A 190 -9.91 23.91 2.77
N ASN A 191 -10.46 23.28 1.74
CA ASN A 191 -11.74 22.62 1.79
C ASN A 191 -11.58 21.14 1.47
N CYS A 192 -12.06 20.24 2.33
CA CYS A 192 -11.91 18.81 2.20
C CYS A 192 -12.54 18.22 0.92
N MET A 193 -13.49 18.93 0.28
CA MET A 193 -14.11 18.50 -0.98
C MET A 193 -13.40 19.04 -2.23
N TYR A 194 -12.80 20.22 -2.14
CA TYR A 194 -12.29 20.95 -3.31
C TYR A 194 -10.79 21.24 -3.24
N GLY A 195 -10.12 20.85 -2.16
CA GLY A 195 -8.70 21.14 -1.93
C GLY A 195 -8.44 22.60 -1.52
N SER A 196 -7.29 23.16 -1.88
CA SER A 196 -6.95 24.53 -1.52
C SER A 196 -7.85 25.55 -2.21
N THR A 197 -8.46 26.45 -1.43
CA THR A 197 -9.27 27.56 -1.93
C THR A 197 -8.43 28.80 -2.30
N GLU A 198 -7.13 28.81 -2.00
CA GLU A 198 -6.23 29.96 -2.17
C GLU A 198 -5.51 30.02 -3.52
N LEU A 199 -5.72 29.10 -4.43
CA LEU A 199 -5.24 29.27 -5.81
C LEU A 199 -6.12 30.31 -6.53
N LYS A 200 -6.16 31.56 -5.97
CA LYS A 200 -6.69 32.68 -6.70
C LYS A 200 -5.80 32.91 -7.91
N LYS A 201 -6.37 32.84 -9.11
CA LYS A 201 -5.72 33.42 -10.28
C LYS A 201 -5.42 34.87 -9.92
N PRO A 202 -4.18 35.37 -10.16
CA PRO A 202 -3.91 36.79 -10.00
C PRO A 202 -4.99 37.53 -10.83
N GLU A 203 -5.71 38.44 -10.17
CA GLU A 203 -6.69 39.30 -10.84
C GLU A 203 -5.89 40.12 -11.88
N GLY A 204 -6.20 39.89 -13.12
CA GLY A 204 -6.01 40.71 -14.31
C GLY A 204 -4.71 41.45 -14.48
N THR A 205 -3.91 40.99 -15.42
CA THR A 205 -3.28 41.88 -16.41
C THR A 205 -3.97 41.65 -17.74
#